data_35f1ac1deccc935c17d181902f9dd644
#
_entry.id   35f1ac1deccc935c17d181902f9dd644
#
_cell.length_a   1.000
_cell.length_b   1.000
_cell.length_c   1.000
_cell.angle_alpha   90.00
_cell.angle_beta   90.00
_cell.angle_gamma   90.00
#
_symmetry.space_group_name_H-M   'P 1'
#
loop_
_entity.id
_entity.type
_entity.pdbx_description
1 polymer ?
#
loop_
_entity_poly.entity_id
_entity_poly.type
_entity_poly.pdbx_seq_one_letter_code
_entity_poly.pdbx_strand_id
1 'polypeptide(L)'
;AYPRQIDWKRFRDIADMIDAKLVCDMAHYSGLVAAEEYESPLPYADAVTSTTHKTLRGPRGGMILWNNPEYTRKINSSIFPGTQGGPLMNIIAAKAQCYIEALEPTFKEYIKQVIKNARVMCEVFEARGFPVQTGGTDSHIILMDLSKSKHSGRSAADLLESVGITVNKNGVPNDPRNFVETSGIRIGTAAETTKGHSEEFFIHLAGQICTTLEA
;
A
#
# COMPACT_ATOMS: atom_id res chain seq x y z
N ALA A 1 7.84 2.70 0.94
CA ALA A 1 6.45 2.70 1.40
C ALA A 1 6.28 3.71 2.54
N TYR A 2 5.22 4.50 2.52
CA TYR A 2 4.89 5.47 3.57
C TYR A 2 3.60 5.02 4.25
N PRO A 3 3.60 4.72 5.56
CA PRO A 3 2.45 4.08 6.20
C PRO A 3 1.33 5.06 6.61
N ARG A 4 1.60 6.37 6.66
CA ARG A 4 0.65 7.39 7.09
C ARG A 4 -0.14 7.98 5.94
N GLN A 5 -1.22 8.69 6.26
CA GLN A 5 -1.98 9.47 5.31
C GLN A 5 -1.14 10.60 4.73
N ILE A 6 -1.29 10.85 3.44
CA ILE A 6 -0.60 11.92 2.72
C ILE A 6 -1.51 13.15 2.68
N ASP A 7 -0.96 14.31 2.99
CA ASP A 7 -1.65 15.60 2.85
C ASP A 7 -1.61 16.05 1.38
N TRP A 8 -2.63 15.62 0.63
CA TRP A 8 -2.73 15.89 -0.79
C TRP A 8 -2.91 17.38 -1.10
N LYS A 9 -3.62 18.11 -0.22
CA LYS A 9 -3.79 19.56 -0.37
C LYS A 9 -2.46 20.28 -0.32
N ARG A 10 -1.61 19.94 0.64
CA ARG A 10 -0.27 20.54 0.75
C ARG A 10 0.60 20.23 -0.47
N PHE A 11 0.51 19.03 -1.04
CA PHE A 11 1.20 18.72 -2.29
C PHE A 11 0.66 19.54 -3.46
N ARG A 12 -0.65 19.79 -3.52
CA ARG A 12 -1.24 20.67 -4.53
C ARG A 12 -0.74 22.10 -4.38
N ASP A 13 -0.75 22.64 -3.16
CA ASP A 13 -0.26 24.00 -2.89
C ASP A 13 1.22 24.16 -3.31
N ILE A 14 2.07 23.17 -3.05
CA ILE A 14 3.47 23.17 -3.49
C ILE A 14 3.59 23.12 -5.02
N ALA A 15 2.82 22.27 -5.68
CA ALA A 15 2.85 22.15 -7.13
C ALA A 15 2.40 23.45 -7.82
N ASP A 16 1.40 24.15 -7.25
CA ASP A 16 0.93 25.46 -7.74
C ASP A 16 2.00 26.56 -7.58
N MET A 17 2.76 26.53 -6.48
CA MET A 17 3.85 27.51 -6.26
C MET A 17 4.94 27.46 -7.33
N ILE A 18 5.13 26.32 -7.98
CA ILE A 18 6.19 26.10 -8.99
C ILE A 18 5.62 25.83 -10.40
N ASP A 19 4.33 26.08 -10.60
CA ASP A 19 3.59 25.82 -11.86
C ASP A 19 3.80 24.38 -12.38
N ALA A 20 3.80 23.39 -11.47
CA ALA A 20 3.98 22.00 -11.80
C ALA A 20 2.65 21.23 -11.82
N LYS A 21 2.61 20.14 -12.60
CA LYS A 21 1.50 19.20 -12.55
C LYS A 21 1.71 18.20 -11.42
N LEU A 22 0.63 17.94 -10.68
CA LEU A 22 0.62 16.94 -9.61
C LEU A 22 0.04 15.62 -10.14
N VAL A 23 0.89 14.60 -10.20
CA VAL A 23 0.47 13.22 -10.50
C VAL A 23 0.61 12.38 -9.24
N CYS A 24 -0.49 11.75 -8.81
CA CYS A 24 -0.53 10.93 -7.61
C CYS A 24 -0.69 9.44 -7.97
N ASP A 25 0.15 8.58 -7.43
CA ASP A 25 -0.04 7.13 -7.51
C ASP A 25 -0.64 6.62 -6.20
N MET A 26 -1.91 6.21 -6.24
CA MET A 26 -2.61 5.64 -5.07
C MET A 26 -2.69 4.12 -5.11
N ALA A 27 -1.85 3.45 -5.88
CA ALA A 27 -1.95 2.01 -6.13
C ALA A 27 -2.07 1.16 -4.87
N HIS A 28 -1.34 1.49 -3.80
CA HIS A 28 -1.46 0.80 -2.52
C HIS A 28 -2.75 1.14 -1.75
N TYR A 29 -3.24 2.36 -1.90
CA TYR A 29 -4.31 2.92 -1.07
C TYR A 29 -5.68 2.94 -1.75
N SER A 30 -5.77 2.54 -3.02
CA SER A 30 -7.01 2.67 -3.80
C SER A 30 -8.22 1.97 -3.18
N GLY A 31 -8.03 0.83 -2.54
CA GLY A 31 -9.10 0.17 -1.78
C GLY A 31 -9.52 0.96 -0.54
N LEU A 32 -8.56 1.58 0.15
CA LEU A 32 -8.83 2.43 1.32
C LEU A 32 -9.57 3.71 0.91
N VAL A 33 -9.18 4.30 -0.24
CA VAL A 33 -9.85 5.47 -0.82
C VAL A 33 -11.28 5.11 -1.24
N ALA A 34 -11.49 3.97 -1.91
CA ALA A 34 -12.81 3.51 -2.31
C ALA A 34 -13.74 3.25 -1.10
N ALA A 35 -13.19 2.81 0.02
CA ALA A 35 -13.91 2.61 1.27
C ALA A 35 -14.06 3.89 2.11
N GLU A 36 -13.55 5.04 1.66
CA GLU A 36 -13.53 6.31 2.40
C GLU A 36 -12.73 6.28 3.72
N GLU A 37 -11.80 5.33 3.86
CA GLU A 37 -10.92 5.18 5.02
C GLU A 37 -9.53 5.83 4.81
N TYR A 38 -9.33 6.48 3.65
CA TYR A 38 -8.13 7.23 3.29
C TYR A 38 -8.52 8.35 2.34
N GLU A 39 -7.94 9.53 2.50
CA GLU A 39 -8.27 10.69 1.69
C GLU A 39 -7.94 10.48 0.20
N SER A 40 -8.87 10.85 -0.67
CA SER A 40 -8.69 10.73 -2.12
C SER A 40 -7.77 11.83 -2.67
N PRO A 41 -6.75 11.49 -3.47
CA PRO A 41 -5.94 12.48 -4.17
C PRO A 41 -6.67 13.16 -5.34
N LEU A 42 -7.81 12.60 -5.77
CA LEU A 42 -8.50 13.01 -7.00
C LEU A 42 -8.94 14.48 -7.03
N PRO A 43 -9.36 15.11 -5.92
CA PRO A 43 -9.68 16.54 -5.91
C PRO A 43 -8.46 17.47 -6.09
N TYR A 44 -7.26 16.97 -5.83
CA TYR A 44 -6.03 17.76 -5.79
C TYR A 44 -5.08 17.50 -6.96
N ALA A 45 -5.14 16.31 -7.53
CA ALA A 45 -4.20 15.88 -8.56
C ALA A 45 -4.69 16.20 -9.98
N ASP A 46 -3.76 16.50 -10.88
CA ASP A 46 -4.03 16.61 -12.31
C ASP A 46 -4.34 15.24 -12.92
N ALA A 47 -3.68 14.19 -12.44
CA ALA A 47 -3.97 12.81 -12.77
C ALA A 47 -3.63 11.89 -11.59
N VAL A 48 -4.40 10.80 -11.46
CA VAL A 48 -4.19 9.78 -10.44
C VAL A 48 -4.02 8.43 -11.10
N THR A 49 -2.93 7.73 -10.78
CA THR A 49 -2.72 6.35 -11.23
C THR A 49 -3.00 5.37 -10.11
N SER A 50 -3.40 4.17 -10.49
CA SER A 50 -3.58 3.07 -9.53
C SER A 50 -3.46 1.71 -10.19
N THR A 51 -3.33 0.69 -9.36
CA THR A 51 -3.52 -0.71 -9.72
C THR A 51 -4.85 -1.23 -9.19
N THR A 52 -5.37 -2.28 -9.82
CA THR A 52 -6.61 -2.92 -9.38
C THR A 52 -6.38 -4.15 -8.49
N HIS A 53 -5.14 -4.68 -8.43
CA HIS A 53 -4.80 -5.97 -7.81
C HIS A 53 -4.15 -5.86 -6.41
N LYS A 54 -4.28 -4.73 -5.72
CA LYS A 54 -3.80 -4.55 -4.34
C LYS A 54 -5.00 -4.49 -3.39
N THR A 55 -5.15 -3.42 -2.64
CA THR A 55 -6.26 -3.29 -1.67
C THR A 55 -7.66 -3.28 -2.29
N LEU A 56 -7.79 -2.99 -3.59
CA LEU A 56 -9.05 -3.17 -4.33
C LEU A 56 -9.45 -4.63 -4.57
N ARG A 57 -8.54 -5.60 -4.39
CA ARG A 57 -8.76 -7.06 -4.60
C ARG A 57 -9.19 -7.46 -6.01
N GLY A 58 -8.87 -6.66 -7.01
CA GLY A 58 -9.23 -6.92 -8.41
C GLY A 58 -8.16 -7.69 -9.20
N PRO A 59 -8.36 -7.84 -10.51
CA PRO A 59 -7.40 -8.47 -11.41
C PRO A 59 -6.13 -7.62 -11.58
N ARG A 60 -5.05 -8.23 -12.07
CA ARG A 60 -3.85 -7.47 -12.45
C ARG A 60 -4.18 -6.49 -13.56
N GLY A 61 -3.89 -5.23 -13.30
CA GLY A 61 -4.12 -4.13 -14.22
C GLY A 61 -3.89 -2.78 -13.56
N GLY A 62 -3.92 -1.75 -14.37
CA GLY A 62 -3.85 -0.36 -13.95
C GLY A 62 -5.12 0.41 -14.29
N MET A 63 -5.25 1.57 -13.71
CA MET A 63 -6.23 2.59 -14.08
C MET A 63 -5.62 3.98 -13.95
N ILE A 64 -6.14 4.92 -14.72
CA ILE A 64 -5.80 6.33 -14.63
C ILE A 64 -7.10 7.10 -14.46
N LEU A 65 -7.14 8.02 -13.53
CA LEU A 65 -8.29 8.87 -13.21
C LEU A 65 -7.87 10.34 -13.34
N TRP A 66 -8.76 11.18 -13.85
CA TRP A 66 -8.55 12.62 -13.94
C TRP A 66 -9.88 13.36 -14.01
N ASN A 67 -9.89 14.61 -13.55
CA ASN A 67 -11.09 15.45 -13.55
C ASN A 67 -11.10 16.48 -14.71
N ASN A 68 -9.93 16.94 -15.18
CA ASN A 68 -9.88 17.95 -16.24
C ASN A 68 -10.04 17.33 -17.62
N PRO A 69 -11.13 17.65 -18.38
CA PRO A 69 -11.39 17.11 -19.71
C PRO A 69 -10.28 17.38 -20.75
N GLU A 70 -9.48 18.43 -20.55
CA GLU A 70 -8.37 18.78 -21.46
C GLU A 70 -7.32 17.67 -21.55
N TYR A 71 -7.15 16.87 -20.51
CA TYR A 71 -6.22 15.76 -20.47
C TYR A 71 -6.72 14.51 -21.21
N THR A 72 -8.03 14.40 -21.44
CA THR A 72 -8.68 13.20 -21.96
C THR A 72 -8.03 12.71 -23.26
N ARG A 73 -7.87 13.59 -24.25
CA ARG A 73 -7.28 13.23 -25.53
C ARG A 73 -5.82 12.76 -25.39
N LYS A 74 -5.04 13.47 -24.58
CA LYS A 74 -3.61 13.15 -24.39
C LYS A 74 -3.44 11.82 -23.67
N ILE A 75 -4.16 11.59 -22.57
CA ILE A 75 -4.10 10.36 -21.80
C ILE A 75 -4.53 9.17 -22.66
N ASN A 76 -5.70 9.26 -23.33
CA ASN A 76 -6.21 8.18 -24.15
C ASN A 76 -5.27 7.84 -25.32
N SER A 77 -4.74 8.84 -26.04
CA SER A 77 -3.81 8.59 -27.14
C SER A 77 -2.46 8.07 -26.68
N SER A 78 -2.00 8.43 -25.51
CA SER A 78 -0.77 7.90 -24.92
C SER A 78 -0.93 6.43 -24.51
N ILE A 79 -2.12 6.03 -24.07
CA ILE A 79 -2.43 4.63 -23.77
C ILE A 79 -2.59 3.86 -25.06
N PHE A 80 -3.50 4.27 -25.94
CA PHE A 80 -3.76 3.62 -27.22
C PHE A 80 -3.81 4.66 -28.35
N PRO A 81 -3.00 4.49 -29.42
CA PRO A 81 -2.03 3.40 -29.65
C PRO A 81 -0.61 3.66 -29.08
N GLY A 82 -0.43 4.67 -28.21
CA GLY A 82 0.90 5.12 -27.80
C GLY A 82 1.75 4.06 -27.10
N THR A 83 1.20 3.37 -26.10
CA THR A 83 1.94 2.40 -25.28
C THR A 83 1.30 1.03 -25.22
N GLN A 84 0.01 0.90 -25.54
CA GLN A 84 -0.76 -0.34 -25.45
C GLN A 84 -1.51 -0.62 -26.75
N GLY A 85 -1.95 -1.88 -26.91
CA GLY A 85 -2.79 -2.35 -28.02
C GLY A 85 -4.17 -2.77 -27.53
N GLY A 86 -4.75 -3.79 -28.15
CA GLY A 86 -6.06 -4.33 -27.82
C GLY A 86 -6.11 -4.82 -26.37
N PRO A 87 -7.15 -4.44 -25.59
CA PRO A 87 -7.26 -4.82 -24.20
C PRO A 87 -7.71 -6.28 -24.05
N LEU A 88 -7.34 -6.88 -22.91
CA LEU A 88 -7.81 -8.20 -22.51
C LEU A 88 -9.22 -8.07 -21.91
N MET A 89 -10.25 -8.50 -22.66
CA MET A 89 -11.65 -8.30 -22.28
C MET A 89 -12.05 -9.04 -20.99
N ASN A 90 -11.45 -10.21 -20.71
CA ASN A 90 -11.62 -10.90 -19.44
C ASN A 90 -11.12 -10.08 -18.25
N ILE A 91 -10.02 -9.34 -18.41
CA ILE A 91 -9.51 -8.43 -17.37
C ILE A 91 -10.44 -7.23 -17.20
N ILE A 92 -11.01 -6.68 -18.28
CA ILE A 92 -11.99 -5.58 -18.19
C ILE A 92 -13.24 -6.04 -17.45
N ALA A 93 -13.77 -7.22 -17.77
CA ALA A 93 -14.93 -7.80 -17.07
C ALA A 93 -14.62 -8.03 -15.56
N ALA A 94 -13.45 -8.56 -15.25
CA ALA A 94 -13.01 -8.75 -13.87
C ALA A 94 -12.81 -7.42 -13.12
N LYS A 95 -12.35 -6.35 -13.79
CA LYS A 95 -12.30 -5.00 -13.18
C LYS A 95 -13.71 -4.46 -12.88
N ALA A 96 -14.66 -4.65 -13.79
CA ALA A 96 -16.04 -4.24 -13.56
C ALA A 96 -16.62 -4.93 -12.33
N GLN A 97 -16.44 -6.24 -12.19
CA GLN A 97 -16.85 -7.00 -11.00
C GLN A 97 -16.16 -6.48 -9.74
N CYS A 98 -14.86 -6.22 -9.79
CA CYS A 98 -14.10 -5.65 -8.67
C CYS A 98 -14.68 -4.31 -8.20
N TYR A 99 -15.07 -3.44 -9.12
CA TYR A 99 -15.65 -2.14 -8.78
C TYR A 99 -17.06 -2.28 -8.19
N ILE A 100 -17.86 -3.22 -8.67
CA ILE A 100 -19.17 -3.54 -8.08
C ILE A 100 -18.99 -4.00 -6.63
N GLU A 101 -18.06 -4.93 -6.38
CA GLU A 101 -17.76 -5.41 -5.03
C GLU A 101 -17.23 -4.28 -4.12
N ALA A 102 -16.43 -3.36 -4.66
CA ALA A 102 -15.90 -2.23 -3.89
C ALA A 102 -16.97 -1.21 -3.48
N LEU A 103 -18.14 -1.21 -4.12
CA LEU A 103 -19.30 -0.37 -3.75
C LEU A 103 -20.14 -1.00 -2.63
N GLU A 104 -19.96 -2.29 -2.35
CA GLU A 104 -20.73 -2.97 -1.32
C GLU A 104 -20.32 -2.56 0.10
N PRO A 105 -21.25 -2.44 1.05
CA PRO A 105 -20.93 -2.12 2.45
C PRO A 105 -19.92 -3.07 3.07
N THR A 106 -19.93 -4.34 2.69
CA THR A 106 -19.01 -5.38 3.15
C THR A 106 -17.56 -5.08 2.77
N PHE A 107 -17.32 -4.38 1.67
CA PHE A 107 -15.97 -3.96 1.30
C PHE A 107 -15.43 -2.89 2.26
N LYS A 108 -16.28 -1.96 2.70
CA LYS A 108 -15.90 -0.95 3.70
C LYS A 108 -15.53 -1.60 5.03
N GLU A 109 -16.30 -2.57 5.49
CA GLU A 109 -15.99 -3.34 6.71
C GLU A 109 -14.67 -4.12 6.57
N TYR A 110 -14.43 -4.74 5.41
CA TYR A 110 -13.15 -5.38 5.11
C TYR A 110 -11.97 -4.40 5.23
N ILE A 111 -12.05 -3.22 4.66
CA ILE A 111 -10.97 -2.23 4.71
C ILE A 111 -10.73 -1.72 6.13
N LYS A 112 -11.78 -1.48 6.91
CA LYS A 112 -11.64 -1.14 8.33
C LYS A 112 -10.90 -2.23 9.09
N GLN A 113 -11.23 -3.50 8.84
CA GLN A 113 -10.56 -4.63 9.46
C GLN A 113 -9.08 -4.71 9.04
N VAL A 114 -8.77 -4.44 7.76
CA VAL A 114 -7.39 -4.38 7.26
C VAL A 114 -6.54 -3.36 8.03
N ILE A 115 -7.08 -2.16 8.24
CA ILE A 115 -6.37 -1.08 8.97
C ILE A 115 -6.24 -1.46 10.45
N LYS A 116 -7.28 -2.01 11.05
CA LYS A 116 -7.28 -2.43 12.46
C LYS A 116 -6.23 -3.52 12.70
N ASN A 117 -6.17 -4.50 11.84
CA ASN A 117 -5.15 -5.56 11.87
C ASN A 117 -3.72 -4.99 11.77
N ALA A 118 -3.51 -3.98 10.92
CA ALA A 118 -2.20 -3.34 10.80
C ALA A 118 -1.81 -2.57 12.08
N ARG A 119 -2.76 -1.91 12.72
CA ARG A 119 -2.52 -1.16 13.96
C ARG A 119 -2.14 -2.07 15.13
N VAL A 120 -2.85 -3.18 15.34
CA VAL A 120 -2.50 -4.11 16.42
C VAL A 120 -1.14 -4.77 16.21
N MET A 121 -0.73 -5.03 14.96
CA MET A 121 0.63 -5.49 14.68
C MET A 121 1.69 -4.44 15.07
N CYS A 122 1.44 -3.16 14.74
CA CYS A 122 2.34 -2.08 15.15
C CYS A 122 2.52 -2.03 16.67
N GLU A 123 1.43 -2.15 17.43
CA GLU A 123 1.46 -2.17 18.89
C GLU A 123 2.31 -3.33 19.43
N VAL A 124 2.18 -4.52 18.89
CA VAL A 124 3.00 -5.69 19.25
C VAL A 124 4.47 -5.46 18.93
N PHE A 125 4.79 -4.93 17.75
CA PHE A 125 6.18 -4.66 17.34
C PHE A 125 6.85 -3.64 18.26
N GLU A 126 6.20 -2.51 18.53
CA GLU A 126 6.71 -1.48 19.44
C GLU A 126 6.90 -2.04 20.87
N ALA A 127 5.93 -2.81 21.39
CA ALA A 127 6.00 -3.43 22.71
C ALA A 127 7.16 -4.44 22.81
N ARG A 128 7.56 -5.07 21.72
CA ARG A 128 8.68 -6.02 21.61
C ARG A 128 10.01 -5.34 21.25
N GLY A 129 10.05 -4.00 21.17
CA GLY A 129 11.27 -3.25 20.89
C GLY A 129 11.68 -3.24 19.41
N PHE A 130 10.77 -3.54 18.48
CA PHE A 130 10.94 -3.39 17.04
C PHE A 130 10.28 -2.09 16.58
N PRO A 131 11.04 -1.00 16.34
CA PRO A 131 10.47 0.29 15.98
C PRO A 131 9.72 0.22 14.66
N VAL A 132 8.53 0.82 14.62
CA VAL A 132 7.76 1.03 13.39
C VAL A 132 7.95 2.46 12.93
N GLN A 133 8.32 2.63 11.65
CA GLN A 133 8.47 3.96 11.06
C GLN A 133 7.20 4.79 11.25
N THR A 134 7.37 6.05 11.66
CA THR A 134 6.29 6.98 12.02
C THR A 134 5.49 6.61 13.28
N GLY A 135 5.93 5.64 14.08
CA GLY A 135 5.26 5.20 15.30
C GLY A 135 3.89 4.55 15.05
N GLY A 136 3.69 3.92 13.87
CA GLY A 136 2.44 3.23 13.53
C GLY A 136 1.98 3.43 12.09
N THR A 137 0.69 3.16 11.82
CA THR A 137 0.13 3.22 10.47
C THR A 137 -1.31 3.76 10.43
N ASP A 138 -1.64 4.44 9.32
CA ASP A 138 -3.00 4.82 8.95
C ASP A 138 -3.54 3.95 7.79
N SER A 139 -2.78 2.93 7.39
CA SER A 139 -3.09 2.10 6.22
C SER A 139 -2.93 0.60 6.53
N HIS A 140 -2.84 -0.21 5.47
CA HIS A 140 -2.54 -1.63 5.54
C HIS A 140 -1.04 -1.94 5.59
N ILE A 141 -0.18 -0.92 5.48
CA ILE A 141 1.28 -1.07 5.39
C ILE A 141 1.90 -0.78 6.74
N ILE A 142 2.81 -1.65 7.15
CA ILE A 142 3.69 -1.48 8.29
C ILE A 142 5.13 -1.47 7.76
N LEU A 143 5.93 -0.50 8.16
CA LEU A 143 7.35 -0.43 7.88
C LEU A 143 8.13 -0.55 9.19
N MET A 144 8.68 -1.73 9.45
CA MET A 144 9.53 -2.00 10.62
C MET A 144 10.96 -1.54 10.33
N ASP A 145 11.56 -0.85 11.28
CA ASP A 145 12.95 -0.37 11.21
C ASP A 145 13.90 -1.35 11.91
N LEU A 146 14.80 -1.91 11.14
CA LEU A 146 15.86 -2.83 11.59
C LEU A 146 17.26 -2.20 11.53
N SER A 147 17.35 -0.86 11.45
CA SER A 147 18.65 -0.17 11.32
C SER A 147 19.60 -0.47 12.49
N LYS A 148 19.05 -0.73 13.69
CA LYS A 148 19.79 -1.11 14.90
C LYS A 148 19.79 -2.62 15.17
N SER A 149 19.17 -3.43 14.31
CA SER A 149 19.11 -4.88 14.44
C SER A 149 20.39 -5.54 13.88
N LYS A 150 20.64 -6.79 14.33
CA LYS A 150 21.65 -7.68 13.70
C LYS A 150 21.24 -8.06 12.27
N HIS A 151 19.96 -8.02 11.94
CA HIS A 151 19.44 -8.35 10.63
C HIS A 151 19.38 -7.11 9.72
N SER A 152 19.76 -7.29 8.46
CA SER A 152 19.36 -6.37 7.38
C SER A 152 17.91 -6.64 6.97
N GLY A 153 17.30 -5.73 6.21
CA GLY A 153 15.97 -5.97 5.65
C GLY A 153 15.94 -7.24 4.78
N ARG A 154 17.03 -7.51 4.04
CA ARG A 154 17.18 -8.71 3.23
C ARG A 154 17.26 -9.97 4.09
N SER A 155 18.20 -10.03 5.04
CA SER A 155 18.37 -11.22 5.88
C SER A 155 17.14 -11.50 6.74
N ALA A 156 16.42 -10.45 7.20
CA ALA A 156 15.16 -10.60 7.91
C ALA A 156 14.06 -11.18 7.01
N ALA A 157 13.96 -10.72 5.77
CA ALA A 157 12.97 -11.25 4.82
C ALA A 157 13.25 -12.71 4.48
N ASP A 158 14.52 -13.07 4.20
CA ASP A 158 14.94 -14.44 3.89
C ASP A 158 14.68 -15.40 5.10
N LEU A 159 14.96 -14.93 6.32
CA LEU A 159 14.71 -15.68 7.55
C LEU A 159 13.21 -15.92 7.78
N LEU A 160 12.38 -14.90 7.65
CA LEU A 160 10.93 -15.01 7.81
C LEU A 160 10.32 -15.90 6.73
N GLU A 161 10.80 -15.84 5.49
CA GLU A 161 10.33 -16.71 4.42
C GLU A 161 10.66 -18.18 4.69
N SER A 162 11.79 -18.48 5.33
CA SER A 162 12.15 -19.85 5.72
C SER A 162 11.17 -20.49 6.71
N VAL A 163 10.40 -19.69 7.43
CA VAL A 163 9.33 -20.14 8.35
C VAL A 163 7.92 -19.87 7.81
N GLY A 164 7.81 -19.56 6.50
CA GLY A 164 6.52 -19.40 5.81
C GLY A 164 5.88 -18.01 5.96
N ILE A 165 6.63 -17.00 6.42
CA ILE A 165 6.15 -15.62 6.57
C ILE A 165 6.77 -14.76 5.47
N THR A 166 5.97 -14.36 4.48
CA THR A 166 6.44 -13.54 3.36
C THR A 166 6.33 -12.05 3.68
N VAL A 167 7.47 -11.36 3.61
CA VAL A 167 7.58 -9.91 3.76
C VAL A 167 8.46 -9.32 2.64
N ASN A 168 8.50 -7.99 2.52
CA ASN A 168 9.40 -7.35 1.57
C ASN A 168 10.51 -6.60 2.32
N LYS A 169 11.77 -6.77 1.92
CA LYS A 169 12.83 -5.83 2.32
C LYS A 169 12.48 -4.43 1.82
N ASN A 170 12.77 -3.41 2.60
CA ASN A 170 12.44 -2.03 2.28
C ASN A 170 13.45 -1.07 2.90
N GLY A 171 13.84 -0.03 2.17
CA GLY A 171 14.63 1.05 2.76
C GLY A 171 13.84 1.81 3.82
N VAL A 172 14.54 2.34 4.81
CA VAL A 172 14.01 3.28 5.81
C VAL A 172 14.57 4.68 5.55
N PRO A 173 13.93 5.74 6.08
CA PRO A 173 14.51 7.09 5.97
C PRO A 173 15.93 7.15 6.53
N ASN A 174 16.85 7.77 5.78
CA ASN A 174 18.28 7.85 6.11
C ASN A 174 18.93 6.46 6.35
N ASP A 175 18.55 5.49 5.54
CA ASP A 175 18.98 4.10 5.68
C ASP A 175 20.52 3.98 5.73
N PRO A 176 21.10 3.41 6.81
CA PRO A 176 22.54 3.24 6.91
C PRO A 176 23.10 2.11 6.02
N ARG A 177 22.24 1.23 5.50
CA ARG A 177 22.63 0.13 4.62
C ARG A 177 22.39 0.49 3.15
N ASN A 178 23.08 -0.20 2.26
CA ASN A 178 22.90 -0.02 0.82
C ASN A 178 21.53 -0.56 0.34
N PHE A 179 21.13 -0.21 -0.88
CA PHE A 179 19.85 -0.58 -1.47
C PHE A 179 19.63 -2.10 -1.63
N VAL A 180 20.71 -2.89 -1.69
CA VAL A 180 20.62 -4.36 -1.82
C VAL A 180 20.22 -5.00 -0.50
N GLU A 181 20.75 -4.50 0.62
CA GLU A 181 20.48 -5.02 1.96
C GLU A 181 19.26 -4.36 2.63
N THR A 182 19.17 -3.06 2.59
CA THR A 182 18.19 -2.23 3.28
C THR A 182 18.16 -2.43 4.80
N SER A 183 17.46 -1.55 5.51
CA SER A 183 17.33 -1.65 6.98
C SER A 183 15.90 -1.80 7.46
N GLY A 184 14.97 -2.11 6.60
CA GLY A 184 13.59 -2.32 7.00
C GLY A 184 12.94 -3.51 6.30
N ILE A 185 11.82 -3.91 6.86
CA ILE A 185 10.87 -4.83 6.23
C ILE A 185 9.49 -4.18 6.16
N ARG A 186 8.83 -4.40 5.01
CA ARG A 186 7.45 -3.96 4.80
C ARG A 186 6.50 -5.13 4.91
N ILE A 187 5.49 -4.98 5.76
CA ILE A 187 4.45 -5.96 6.03
C ILE A 187 3.11 -5.37 5.58
N GLY A 188 2.22 -6.21 5.05
CA GLY A 188 0.88 -5.80 4.64
C GLY A 188 -0.18 -6.77 5.16
N THR A 189 -1.32 -6.25 5.59
CA THR A 189 -2.38 -7.05 6.24
C THR A 189 -3.53 -7.44 5.33
N ALA A 190 -3.63 -6.86 4.12
CA ALA A 190 -4.79 -7.01 3.25
C ALA A 190 -5.07 -8.46 2.81
N ALA A 191 -4.03 -9.22 2.47
CA ALA A 191 -4.18 -10.59 1.96
C ALA A 191 -4.74 -11.55 3.04
N GLU A 192 -4.17 -11.50 4.24
CA GLU A 192 -4.61 -12.36 5.34
C GLU A 192 -5.99 -11.93 5.88
N THR A 193 -6.29 -10.62 5.87
CA THR A 193 -7.65 -10.15 6.20
C THR A 193 -8.69 -10.66 5.19
N THR A 194 -8.33 -10.77 3.90
CA THR A 194 -9.23 -11.36 2.88
C THR A 194 -9.56 -12.82 3.17
N LYS A 195 -8.66 -13.56 3.84
CA LYS A 195 -8.91 -14.93 4.29
C LYS A 195 -9.82 -15.04 5.53
N GLY A 196 -10.25 -13.91 6.08
CA GLY A 196 -11.11 -13.83 7.25
C GLY A 196 -10.39 -13.69 8.59
N HIS A 197 -9.09 -13.46 8.58
CA HIS A 197 -8.31 -13.28 9.81
C HIS A 197 -8.58 -11.90 10.45
N SER A 198 -8.77 -11.91 11.77
CA SER A 198 -9.00 -10.73 12.61
C SER A 198 -7.77 -10.42 13.49
N GLU A 199 -7.90 -9.47 14.41
CA GLU A 199 -6.81 -8.96 15.24
C GLU A 199 -6.05 -10.03 16.01
N GLU A 200 -6.73 -11.03 16.54
CA GLU A 200 -6.09 -12.10 17.30
C GLU A 200 -5.03 -12.86 16.50
N PHE A 201 -5.35 -13.19 15.23
CA PHE A 201 -4.39 -13.79 14.32
C PHE A 201 -3.18 -12.88 14.08
N PHE A 202 -3.41 -11.59 13.87
CA PHE A 202 -2.33 -10.65 13.58
C PHE A 202 -1.47 -10.34 14.80
N ILE A 203 -2.03 -10.33 15.99
CA ILE A 203 -1.27 -10.24 17.25
C ILE A 203 -0.32 -11.45 17.38
N HIS A 204 -0.86 -12.66 17.16
CA HIS A 204 -0.06 -13.88 17.18
C HIS A 204 1.04 -13.88 16.11
N LEU A 205 0.70 -13.53 14.88
CA LEU A 205 1.66 -13.43 13.77
C LEU A 205 2.77 -12.41 14.05
N ALA A 206 2.41 -11.25 14.60
CA ALA A 206 3.41 -10.24 14.98
C ALA A 206 4.36 -10.76 16.05
N GLY A 207 3.83 -11.50 17.05
CA GLY A 207 4.65 -12.18 18.06
C GLY A 207 5.61 -13.20 17.47
N GLN A 208 5.16 -14.01 16.49
CA GLN A 208 6.01 -14.97 15.78
C GLN A 208 7.13 -14.26 14.99
N ILE A 209 6.81 -13.17 14.28
CA ILE A 209 7.80 -12.36 13.56
C ILE A 209 8.88 -11.87 14.52
N CYS A 210 8.49 -11.28 15.64
CA CYS A 210 9.45 -10.81 16.65
C CYS A 210 10.35 -11.94 17.17
N THR A 211 9.76 -13.05 17.57
CA THR A 211 10.50 -14.21 18.11
C THR A 211 11.50 -14.76 17.07
N THR A 212 11.10 -14.83 15.81
CA THR A 212 11.98 -15.27 14.72
C THR A 212 13.16 -14.32 14.50
N LEU A 213 12.93 -13.00 14.62
CA LEU A 213 13.99 -12.00 14.44
C LEU A 213 14.90 -11.85 15.68
N GLU A 214 14.46 -12.27 16.85
CA GLU A 214 15.26 -12.31 18.09
C GLU A 214 16.23 -13.51 18.13
N ALA A 215 15.82 -14.65 17.54
CA ALA A 215 16.63 -15.87 17.49
C ALA A 215 17.93 -15.69 16.67
#